data_7170a2f7f378f467ffeee4cc60035e87
#
_entry.id   7170a2f7f378f467ffeee4cc60035e87
#
_cell.length_a   1.000
_cell.length_b   1.000
_cell.length_c   1.000
_cell.angle_alpha   90.00
_cell.angle_beta   90.00
_cell.angle_gamma   90.00
#
_symmetry.space_group_name_H-M   'P 1'
#
loop_
_entity.id
_entity.type
_entity.pdbx_description
1 polymer ?
#
loop_
_entity_poly.entity_id
_entity_poly.type
_entity_poly.pdbx_seq_one_letter_code
_entity_poly.pdbx_strand_id
1 'polypeptide(L)'
;MSKIEQALRKARNDKSANDQDDHLEDHNQGAANQDKKRRPGRGRSLPALVQLEPCAHYDLEDDVLASNRILSEEYPDLALASYKMLRTRVLQKMRINQWQTLAITSPRDGAGKSLTAINLAIAMAAQGAQDVYLMDLDLRRPEIGAKLGIPGFELDLGECLAGRAPLDRVCCDVGIDRLFVLPSSQRQPNSSELISSPPLQVLLQRVRSMANDPIVIIDLP
;
A
#
# COMPACT_ATOMS: atom_id res chain seq x y z
N MET A 1 33.90 1.62 -31.86
CA MET A 1 33.01 0.92 -30.86
C MET A 1 33.16 1.61 -29.50
N SER A 2 32.04 2.03 -28.95
CA SER A 2 32.00 2.72 -27.65
C SER A 2 32.33 1.76 -26.52
N LYS A 3 32.97 2.26 -25.43
CA LYS A 3 33.26 1.48 -24.22
C LYS A 3 31.97 0.89 -23.59
N ILE A 4 30.82 1.50 -23.87
CA ILE A 4 29.49 1.06 -23.42
C ILE A 4 29.05 -0.21 -24.19
N GLU A 5 29.32 -0.30 -25.48
CA GLU A 5 28.99 -1.50 -26.28
C GLU A 5 29.85 -2.70 -25.88
N GLN A 6 31.11 -2.48 -25.48
CA GLN A 6 31.95 -3.56 -24.96
C GLN A 6 31.47 -4.07 -23.59
N ALA A 7 31.01 -3.18 -22.71
CA ALA A 7 30.45 -3.57 -21.40
C ALA A 7 29.17 -4.38 -21.53
N LEU A 8 28.25 -3.99 -22.43
CA LEU A 8 27.03 -4.70 -22.71
C LEU A 8 27.24 -6.10 -23.32
N ARG A 9 28.27 -6.23 -24.16
CA ARG A 9 28.65 -7.51 -24.79
C ARG A 9 29.24 -8.49 -23.76
N LYS A 10 30.02 -7.98 -22.79
CA LYS A 10 30.58 -8.76 -21.69
C LYS A 10 29.50 -9.27 -20.76
N ALA A 11 28.55 -8.42 -20.37
CA ALA A 11 27.44 -8.80 -19.51
C ALA A 11 26.47 -9.83 -20.16
N ARG A 12 26.38 -9.87 -21.48
CA ARG A 12 25.59 -10.87 -22.22
C ARG A 12 26.27 -12.23 -22.27
N ASN A 13 27.62 -12.27 -22.39
CA ASN A 13 28.36 -13.52 -22.41
C ASN A 13 28.45 -14.19 -21.04
N ASP A 14 28.50 -13.41 -19.95
CA ASP A 14 28.53 -13.96 -18.58
C ASP A 14 27.19 -14.60 -18.17
N LYS A 15 26.08 -14.24 -18.82
CA LYS A 15 24.75 -14.81 -18.60
C LYS A 15 24.53 -16.15 -19.31
N SER A 16 25.23 -16.40 -20.40
CA SER A 16 25.12 -17.65 -21.17
C SER A 16 26.06 -18.76 -20.68
N ALA A 17 26.98 -18.47 -19.78
CA ALA A 17 27.90 -19.45 -19.20
C ALA A 17 27.38 -20.12 -17.92
N ASN A 18 26.29 -19.62 -17.34
CA ASN A 18 25.75 -20.11 -16.06
C ASN A 18 24.53 -21.05 -16.21
N ASP A 19 24.13 -21.37 -17.46
CA ASP A 19 22.95 -22.21 -17.74
C ASP A 19 23.32 -23.62 -18.29
N GLN A 20 24.54 -24.11 -18.10
CA GLN A 20 24.99 -25.39 -18.66
C GLN A 20 25.65 -26.37 -17.68
N ASP A 21 25.34 -26.34 -16.40
CA ASP A 21 25.81 -27.40 -15.50
C ASP A 21 24.70 -27.80 -14.52
N ASP A 22 23.76 -28.62 -14.98
CA ASP A 22 22.99 -29.51 -14.09
C ASP A 22 22.27 -30.61 -14.90
N HIS A 23 23.02 -31.56 -15.41
CA HIS A 23 22.53 -32.89 -15.78
C HIS A 23 23.69 -33.87 -15.67
N LEU A 24 23.60 -34.79 -14.73
CA LEU A 24 24.05 -36.20 -14.83
C LEU A 24 23.79 -36.92 -13.48
N GLU A 25 22.84 -37.84 -13.49
CA GLU A 25 22.92 -39.28 -13.13
C GLU A 25 23.54 -39.62 -11.77
N ASP A 26 23.05 -40.52 -10.97
CA ASP A 26 22.82 -41.92 -11.25
C ASP A 26 22.17 -42.69 -10.10
N HIS A 27 21.74 -43.88 -10.45
CA HIS A 27 21.24 -45.02 -9.71
C HIS A 27 21.98 -45.41 -8.40
N ASN A 28 21.25 -45.80 -7.35
CA ASN A 28 21.44 -47.15 -6.79
C ASN A 28 20.32 -47.60 -5.85
N GLN A 29 20.10 -48.91 -5.83
CA GLN A 29 19.07 -49.68 -5.18
C GLN A 29 19.39 -49.94 -3.69
N GLY A 30 18.36 -50.12 -2.88
CA GLY A 30 18.47 -51.17 -1.87
C GLY A 30 18.03 -50.84 -0.45
N ALA A 31 17.01 -51.56 -0.02
CA ALA A 31 16.74 -52.05 1.32
C ALA A 31 15.87 -51.22 2.28
N ALA A 32 14.75 -51.85 2.59
CA ALA A 32 13.74 -51.49 3.56
C ALA A 32 14.25 -51.17 4.96
N ASN A 33 13.71 -50.12 5.55
CA ASN A 33 13.43 -50.15 6.98
C ASN A 33 12.19 -49.28 7.30
N GLN A 34 11.24 -49.89 8.00
CA GLN A 34 10.00 -49.27 8.45
C GLN A 34 10.33 -48.37 9.65
N ASP A 35 10.17 -47.07 9.46
CA ASP A 35 10.06 -46.18 10.60
C ASP A 35 8.96 -45.14 10.38
N LYS A 36 8.10 -45.05 11.39
CA LYS A 36 6.86 -44.26 11.40
C LYS A 36 7.13 -42.78 11.15
N LYS A 37 7.07 -42.31 9.91
CA LYS A 37 7.08 -40.88 9.57
C LYS A 37 5.83 -40.19 10.08
N ARG A 38 5.99 -39.41 11.13
CA ARG A 38 5.11 -38.29 11.45
C ARG A 38 4.90 -37.47 10.16
N ARG A 39 3.70 -37.40 9.67
CA ARG A 39 3.31 -36.51 8.56
C ARG A 39 3.61 -35.08 8.98
N PRO A 40 4.40 -34.31 8.22
CA PRO A 40 4.49 -32.87 8.43
C PRO A 40 3.10 -32.29 8.24
N GLY A 41 2.67 -31.47 9.21
CA GLY A 41 1.38 -30.80 9.16
C GLY A 41 1.19 -30.12 7.81
N ARG A 42 0.02 -30.31 7.21
CA ARG A 42 -0.44 -29.57 6.03
C ARG A 42 -0.21 -28.11 6.32
N GLY A 43 0.78 -27.51 5.64
CA GLY A 43 0.89 -26.06 5.56
C GLY A 43 -0.49 -25.53 5.15
N ARG A 44 -1.08 -24.69 5.98
CA ARG A 44 -2.27 -23.93 5.61
C ARG A 44 -1.84 -23.15 4.36
N SER A 45 -2.31 -23.59 3.18
CA SER A 45 -2.30 -22.73 2.03
C SER A 45 -3.01 -21.45 2.43
N LEU A 46 -2.30 -20.33 2.31
CA LEU A 46 -2.91 -19.02 2.43
C LEU A 46 -4.12 -19.02 1.49
N PRO A 47 -5.30 -18.57 1.95
CA PRO A 47 -6.46 -18.46 1.08
C PRO A 47 -6.06 -17.58 -0.10
N ALA A 48 -6.57 -17.94 -1.29
CA ALA A 48 -6.37 -17.19 -2.53
C ALA A 48 -6.50 -15.70 -2.25
N LEU A 49 -5.57 -14.91 -2.81
CA LEU A 49 -5.50 -13.46 -2.69
C LEU A 49 -6.89 -12.86 -2.89
N VAL A 50 -7.58 -12.57 -1.80
CA VAL A 50 -8.87 -11.89 -1.81
C VAL A 50 -8.55 -10.44 -2.11
N GLN A 51 -8.92 -9.97 -3.30
CA GLN A 51 -8.89 -8.55 -3.61
C GLN A 51 -9.74 -7.83 -2.56
N LEU A 52 -9.26 -6.71 -2.05
CA LEU A 52 -10.10 -5.78 -1.29
C LEU A 52 -11.02 -5.12 -2.32
N GLU A 53 -12.24 -5.60 -2.40
CA GLU A 53 -13.26 -4.87 -3.13
C GLU A 53 -13.77 -3.72 -2.26
N PRO A 54 -13.86 -2.49 -2.80
CA PRO A 54 -14.38 -1.37 -2.03
C PRO A 54 -15.81 -1.67 -1.59
N CYS A 55 -16.11 -1.43 -0.31
CA CYS A 55 -17.45 -1.65 0.24
C CYS A 55 -18.43 -0.54 -0.14
N ALA A 56 -17.90 0.62 -0.51
CA ALA A 56 -18.68 1.79 -0.86
C ALA A 56 -17.93 2.65 -1.90
N HIS A 57 -18.71 3.31 -2.74
CA HIS A 57 -18.24 4.30 -3.69
C HIS A 57 -18.76 5.67 -3.27
N TYR A 58 -17.88 6.67 -3.30
CA TYR A 58 -18.19 8.04 -2.98
C TYR A 58 -17.66 8.94 -4.08
N ASP A 59 -18.55 9.64 -4.76
CA ASP A 59 -18.15 10.72 -5.66
C ASP A 59 -17.71 11.93 -4.82
N LEU A 60 -16.50 12.40 -5.08
CA LEU A 60 -15.95 13.57 -4.39
C LEU A 60 -16.54 14.85 -5.00
N GLU A 61 -17.09 15.73 -4.16
CA GLU A 61 -17.63 16.99 -4.60
C GLU A 61 -16.53 18.05 -4.77
N ASP A 62 -16.46 18.69 -5.94
CA ASP A 62 -15.43 19.69 -6.28
C ASP A 62 -15.37 20.85 -5.27
N ASP A 63 -16.52 21.33 -4.80
CA ASP A 63 -16.59 22.38 -3.80
C ASP A 63 -15.96 21.99 -2.47
N VAL A 64 -16.13 20.72 -2.06
CA VAL A 64 -15.52 20.16 -0.86
C VAL A 64 -14.01 20.03 -1.05
N LEU A 65 -13.56 19.53 -2.19
CA LEU A 65 -12.15 19.43 -2.51
C LEU A 65 -11.47 20.81 -2.52
N ALA A 66 -12.07 21.78 -3.17
CA ALA A 66 -11.55 23.16 -3.26
C ALA A 66 -11.46 23.80 -1.87
N SER A 67 -12.53 23.71 -1.05
CA SER A 67 -12.56 24.27 0.31
C SER A 67 -11.50 23.67 1.23
N ASN A 68 -11.17 22.40 1.04
CA ASN A 68 -10.14 21.66 1.78
C ASN A 68 -8.75 21.73 1.14
N ARG A 69 -8.57 22.47 0.03
CA ARG A 69 -7.31 22.60 -0.71
C ARG A 69 -6.80 21.25 -1.25
N ILE A 70 -7.72 20.38 -1.57
CA ILE A 70 -7.40 19.11 -2.19
C ILE A 70 -7.28 19.34 -3.69
N LEU A 71 -6.20 18.83 -4.28
CA LEU A 71 -5.88 19.02 -5.67
C LEU A 71 -6.79 18.16 -6.54
N SER A 72 -7.38 18.75 -7.55
CA SER A 72 -8.06 18.05 -8.63
C SER A 72 -7.37 18.35 -9.97
N GLU A 73 -7.63 17.54 -10.99
CA GLU A 73 -7.07 17.81 -12.33
C GLU A 73 -7.65 19.08 -12.97
N GLU A 74 -8.82 19.52 -12.54
CA GLU A 74 -9.51 20.70 -13.06
C GLU A 74 -8.89 22.01 -12.58
N TYR A 75 -8.11 21.98 -11.50
CA TYR A 75 -7.45 23.16 -10.94
C TYR A 75 -5.93 23.05 -11.05
N PRO A 76 -5.34 23.37 -12.22
CA PRO A 76 -3.88 23.37 -12.38
C PRO A 76 -3.27 24.52 -11.59
N ASP A 77 -2.88 24.27 -10.36
CA ASP A 77 -2.18 25.21 -9.49
C ASP A 77 -0.69 24.87 -9.38
N LEU A 78 0.11 25.83 -8.98
CA LEU A 78 1.51 25.67 -8.60
C LEU A 78 1.69 24.55 -7.55
N ALA A 79 0.69 24.36 -6.68
CA ALA A 79 0.65 23.28 -5.74
C ALA A 79 0.64 21.90 -6.42
N LEU A 80 -0.13 21.72 -7.49
CA LEU A 80 -0.17 20.46 -8.25
C LEU A 80 1.21 20.12 -8.81
N ALA A 81 1.94 21.10 -9.36
CA ALA A 81 3.32 20.89 -9.84
C ALA A 81 4.26 20.46 -8.72
N SER A 82 4.11 21.05 -7.53
CA SER A 82 4.90 20.70 -6.34
C SER A 82 4.63 19.27 -5.89
N TYR A 83 3.37 18.84 -5.86
CA TYR A 83 3.01 17.46 -5.51
C TYR A 83 3.45 16.44 -6.59
N LYS A 84 3.38 16.80 -7.88
CA LYS A 84 3.95 15.97 -8.95
C LYS A 84 5.46 15.77 -8.79
N MET A 85 6.18 16.82 -8.38
CA MET A 85 7.62 16.73 -8.10
C MET A 85 7.91 15.90 -6.84
N LEU A 86 7.17 16.13 -5.76
CA LEU A 86 7.27 15.36 -4.52
C LEU A 86 7.02 13.87 -4.78
N ARG A 87 5.92 13.54 -5.48
CA ARG A 87 5.60 12.19 -5.92
C ARG A 87 6.78 11.51 -6.61
N THR A 88 7.36 12.19 -7.63
CA THR A 88 8.47 11.62 -8.41
C THR A 88 9.66 11.27 -7.52
N ARG A 89 10.03 12.16 -6.60
CA ARG A 89 11.15 11.94 -5.67
C ARG A 89 10.86 10.81 -4.68
N VAL A 90 9.64 10.77 -4.15
CA VAL A 90 9.22 9.73 -3.19
C VAL A 90 9.19 8.36 -3.87
N LEU A 91 8.55 8.24 -5.04
CA LEU A 91 8.48 6.99 -5.79
C LEU A 91 9.86 6.48 -6.19
N GLN A 92 10.77 7.37 -6.58
CA GLN A 92 12.15 6.99 -6.87
C GLN A 92 12.83 6.36 -5.64
N LYS A 93 12.68 6.97 -4.45
CA LYS A 93 13.22 6.43 -3.22
C LYS A 93 12.57 5.11 -2.82
N MET A 94 11.25 5.01 -2.94
CA MET A 94 10.51 3.78 -2.63
C MET A 94 10.97 2.62 -3.53
N ARG A 95 11.12 2.85 -4.83
CA ARG A 95 11.61 1.83 -5.78
C ARG A 95 13.03 1.36 -5.47
N ILE A 96 13.96 2.28 -5.20
CA ILE A 96 15.35 1.94 -4.87
C ILE A 96 15.43 1.06 -3.62
N ASN A 97 14.58 1.32 -2.63
CA ASN A 97 14.61 0.61 -1.35
C ASN A 97 13.55 -0.51 -1.25
N GLN A 98 12.80 -0.76 -2.31
CA GLN A 98 11.70 -1.74 -2.33
C GLN A 98 10.64 -1.49 -1.24
N TRP A 99 10.36 -0.22 -0.94
CA TRP A 99 9.34 0.17 0.01
C TRP A 99 7.98 0.27 -0.67
N GLN A 100 6.96 -0.28 -0.02
CA GLN A 100 5.57 -0.18 -0.44
C GLN A 100 4.73 0.71 0.50
N THR A 101 5.32 1.17 1.59
CA THR A 101 4.61 1.97 2.61
C THR A 101 5.34 3.27 2.88
N LEU A 102 4.58 4.36 2.90
CA LEU A 102 5.01 5.70 3.27
C LEU A 102 4.15 6.19 4.42
N ALA A 103 4.76 6.58 5.53
CA ALA A 103 4.10 7.24 6.64
C ALA A 103 4.36 8.74 6.61
N ILE A 104 3.32 9.54 6.87
CA ILE A 104 3.38 10.99 6.95
C ILE A 104 3.03 11.39 8.39
N THR A 105 3.94 12.09 9.03
CA THR A 105 3.79 12.57 10.40
C THR A 105 4.38 13.97 10.56
N SER A 106 4.05 14.67 11.63
CA SER A 106 4.65 15.99 11.94
C SER A 106 4.68 16.22 13.45
N PRO A 107 5.62 17.08 13.92
CA PRO A 107 5.73 17.36 15.35
C PRO A 107 4.63 18.29 15.88
N ARG A 108 3.77 18.83 15.04
CA ARG A 108 2.71 19.79 15.42
C ARG A 108 1.39 19.45 14.75
N ASP A 109 0.32 19.63 15.51
CA ASP A 109 -1.04 19.63 14.96
C ASP A 109 -1.20 20.75 13.92
N GLY A 110 -2.05 20.55 12.93
CA GLY A 110 -2.31 21.54 11.89
C GLY A 110 -1.16 21.80 10.91
N ALA A 111 -0.10 21.01 10.92
CA ALA A 111 1.05 21.16 10.01
C ALA A 111 0.74 20.71 8.56
N GLY A 112 -0.47 20.23 8.27
CA GLY A 112 -0.88 19.81 6.93
C GLY A 112 -0.57 18.35 6.60
N LYS A 113 -0.37 17.47 7.61
CA LYS A 113 -0.12 16.02 7.41
C LYS A 113 -1.17 15.38 6.52
N SER A 114 -2.43 15.42 6.96
CA SER A 114 -3.56 14.80 6.27
C SER A 114 -3.76 15.39 4.87
N LEU A 115 -3.63 16.71 4.73
CA LEU A 115 -3.66 17.36 3.42
C LEU A 115 -2.54 16.88 2.50
N THR A 116 -1.33 16.74 3.05
CA THR A 116 -0.18 16.22 2.30
C THR A 116 -0.40 14.75 1.91
N ALA A 117 -0.94 13.95 2.81
CA ALA A 117 -1.24 12.53 2.56
C ALA A 117 -2.25 12.37 1.43
N ILE A 118 -3.36 13.11 1.49
CA ILE A 118 -4.41 13.10 0.46
C ILE A 118 -3.84 13.52 -0.90
N ASN A 119 -3.23 14.70 -0.98
CA ASN A 119 -2.75 15.25 -2.24
C ASN A 119 -1.63 14.41 -2.86
N LEU A 120 -0.77 13.82 -2.03
CA LEU A 120 0.27 12.91 -2.52
C LEU A 120 -0.34 11.59 -3.02
N ALA A 121 -1.37 11.05 -2.33
CA ALA A 121 -2.08 9.85 -2.76
C ALA A 121 -2.77 10.06 -4.12
N ILE A 122 -3.48 11.18 -4.29
CA ILE A 122 -4.09 11.57 -5.57
C ILE A 122 -3.01 11.70 -6.66
N ALA A 123 -1.92 12.40 -6.38
CA ALA A 123 -0.85 12.55 -7.34
C ALA A 123 -0.17 11.22 -7.72
N MET A 124 -0.08 10.25 -6.81
CA MET A 124 0.45 8.92 -7.10
C MET A 124 -0.53 8.08 -7.91
N ALA A 125 -1.81 8.07 -7.57
CA ALA A 125 -2.86 7.36 -8.28
C ALA A 125 -3.00 7.85 -9.72
N ALA A 126 -2.98 9.16 -9.94
CA ALA A 126 -3.02 9.78 -11.28
C ALA A 126 -1.85 9.37 -12.20
N GLN A 127 -0.78 8.78 -11.68
CA GLN A 127 0.28 8.20 -12.51
C GLN A 127 -0.14 6.88 -13.17
N GLY A 128 -1.15 6.18 -12.62
CA GLY A 128 -1.75 5.00 -13.21
C GLY A 128 -0.89 3.72 -13.18
N ALA A 129 0.24 3.72 -12.47
CA ALA A 129 1.16 2.58 -12.46
C ALA A 129 0.82 1.51 -11.41
N GLN A 130 0.28 1.94 -10.25
CA GLN A 130 0.03 1.09 -9.07
C GLN A 130 -1.25 1.55 -8.39
N ASP A 131 -1.87 0.65 -7.65
CA ASP A 131 -2.99 1.00 -6.78
C ASP A 131 -2.45 1.70 -5.52
N VAL A 132 -3.14 2.73 -5.05
CA VAL A 132 -2.76 3.55 -3.90
C VAL A 132 -3.80 3.40 -2.81
N TYR A 133 -3.38 2.99 -1.63
CA TYR A 133 -4.21 2.88 -0.44
C TYR A 133 -3.85 3.97 0.55
N LEU A 134 -4.78 4.89 0.80
CA LEU A 134 -4.64 5.97 1.77
C LEU A 134 -5.30 5.56 3.09
N MET A 135 -4.55 5.47 4.17
CA MET A 135 -5.02 5.04 5.49
C MET A 135 -4.96 6.19 6.49
N ASP A 136 -6.08 6.47 7.14
CA ASP A 136 -6.17 7.42 8.25
C ASP A 136 -5.88 6.71 9.57
N LEU A 137 -4.64 6.81 10.03
CA LEU A 137 -4.20 6.30 11.33
C LEU A 137 -3.94 7.41 12.36
N ASP A 138 -4.31 8.67 12.07
CA ASP A 138 -4.48 9.67 13.12
C ASP A 138 -5.78 9.43 13.90
N LEU A 139 -5.84 8.30 14.58
CA LEU A 139 -7.02 7.84 15.33
C LEU A 139 -7.38 8.78 16.50
N ARG A 140 -6.55 9.76 16.79
CA ARG A 140 -6.87 10.83 17.78
C ARG A 140 -7.68 11.96 17.17
N ARG A 141 -7.37 12.30 15.92
CA ARG A 141 -8.03 13.38 15.16
C ARG A 141 -8.16 12.98 13.69
N PRO A 142 -9.00 11.97 13.39
CA PRO A 142 -9.18 11.53 12.03
C PRO A 142 -9.78 12.67 11.19
N GLU A 143 -9.15 12.99 10.07
CA GLU A 143 -9.55 14.12 9.22
C GLU A 143 -9.71 13.74 7.74
N ILE A 144 -9.16 12.60 7.28
CA ILE A 144 -9.15 12.25 5.86
C ILE A 144 -10.57 12.13 5.33
N GLY A 145 -11.44 11.38 5.99
CA GLY A 145 -12.82 11.21 5.57
C GLY A 145 -13.56 12.54 5.45
N ALA A 146 -13.46 13.39 6.49
CA ALA A 146 -14.12 14.70 6.50
C ALA A 146 -13.57 15.64 5.40
N LYS A 147 -12.26 15.64 5.15
CA LYS A 147 -11.64 16.46 4.10
C LYS A 147 -12.05 16.03 2.69
N LEU A 148 -12.31 14.75 2.49
CA LEU A 148 -12.79 14.21 1.23
C LEU A 148 -14.31 14.26 1.09
N GLY A 149 -15.05 14.73 2.10
CA GLY A 149 -16.51 14.74 2.07
C GLY A 149 -17.15 13.36 2.25
N ILE A 150 -16.38 12.38 2.68
CA ILE A 150 -16.90 11.04 2.96
C ILE A 150 -17.69 11.10 4.26
N PRO A 151 -18.98 10.69 4.27
CA PRO A 151 -19.80 10.73 5.48
C PRO A 151 -19.24 9.84 6.57
N GLY A 152 -19.51 10.19 7.82
CA GLY A 152 -19.09 9.37 8.96
C GLY A 152 -19.65 7.95 8.90
N PHE A 153 -18.82 6.99 9.25
CA PHE A 153 -19.17 5.56 9.23
C PHE A 153 -19.38 5.03 10.64
N GLU A 154 -20.28 4.08 10.78
CA GLU A 154 -20.36 3.25 12.00
C GLU A 154 -19.15 2.32 12.10
N LEU A 155 -18.66 1.85 10.94
CA LEU A 155 -17.53 0.93 10.83
C LEU A 155 -16.42 1.60 10.04
N ASP A 156 -15.37 1.99 10.72
CA ASP A 156 -14.20 2.67 10.16
C ASP A 156 -12.89 1.90 10.43
N LEU A 157 -11.75 2.45 10.01
CA LEU A 157 -10.46 1.80 10.19
C LEU A 157 -10.13 1.54 11.67
N GLY A 158 -10.48 2.44 12.58
CA GLY A 158 -10.32 2.25 14.02
C GLY A 158 -11.13 1.04 14.53
N GLU A 159 -12.36 0.87 14.04
CA GLU A 159 -13.21 -0.27 14.33
C GLU A 159 -12.63 -1.59 13.78
N CYS A 160 -12.08 -1.54 12.59
CA CYS A 160 -11.39 -2.68 11.98
C CYS A 160 -10.17 -3.11 12.82
N LEU A 161 -9.32 -2.17 13.23
CA LEU A 161 -8.15 -2.44 14.05
C LEU A 161 -8.51 -2.95 15.44
N ALA A 162 -9.66 -2.54 15.97
CA ALA A 162 -10.22 -3.05 17.22
C ALA A 162 -10.89 -4.43 17.06
N GLY A 163 -10.92 -5.01 15.85
CA GLY A 163 -11.53 -6.31 15.58
C GLY A 163 -13.05 -6.30 15.51
N ARG A 164 -13.69 -5.12 15.44
CA ARG A 164 -15.16 -4.96 15.39
C ARG A 164 -15.71 -4.86 13.98
N ALA A 165 -14.87 -4.58 13.00
CA ALA A 165 -15.25 -4.51 11.57
C ALA A 165 -14.31 -5.35 10.70
N PRO A 166 -14.81 -6.02 9.65
CA PRO A 166 -13.97 -6.63 8.65
C PRO A 166 -13.39 -5.55 7.71
N LEU A 167 -12.18 -5.80 7.19
CA LEU A 167 -11.44 -4.84 6.36
C LEU A 167 -12.16 -4.46 5.06
N ASP A 168 -12.84 -5.40 4.45
CA ASP A 168 -13.62 -5.21 3.22
C ASP A 168 -14.80 -4.23 3.39
N ARG A 169 -15.20 -3.93 4.63
CA ARG A 169 -16.20 -2.91 4.93
C ARG A 169 -15.65 -1.52 5.21
N VAL A 170 -14.34 -1.36 5.22
CA VAL A 170 -13.69 -0.09 5.57
C VAL A 170 -13.04 0.56 4.35
N CYS A 171 -12.73 -0.21 3.33
CA CYS A 171 -12.12 0.29 2.10
C CYS A 171 -13.16 0.97 1.22
N CYS A 172 -12.92 2.21 0.84
CA CYS A 172 -13.79 3.02 -0.02
C CYS A 172 -13.12 3.35 -1.35
N ASP A 173 -13.89 3.28 -2.43
CA ASP A 173 -13.58 3.91 -3.71
C ASP A 173 -14.07 5.36 -3.67
N VAL A 174 -13.25 6.29 -4.11
CA VAL A 174 -13.53 7.73 -4.06
C VAL A 174 -13.65 8.35 -5.46
N GLY A 175 -13.94 7.54 -6.48
CA GLY A 175 -14.11 8.01 -7.85
C GLY A 175 -12.80 8.43 -8.55
N ILE A 176 -11.66 8.27 -7.90
CA ILE A 176 -10.34 8.51 -8.50
C ILE A 176 -9.72 7.17 -8.85
N ASP A 177 -9.41 6.96 -10.14
CA ASP A 177 -8.84 5.71 -10.61
C ASP A 177 -7.64 5.29 -9.76
N ARG A 178 -7.61 4.03 -9.31
CA ARG A 178 -6.55 3.44 -8.49
C ARG A 178 -6.34 4.06 -7.09
N LEU A 179 -7.23 4.91 -6.59
CA LEU A 179 -7.16 5.43 -5.24
C LEU A 179 -8.24 4.80 -4.36
N PHE A 180 -7.80 4.12 -3.33
CA PHE A 180 -8.64 3.53 -2.30
C PHE A 180 -8.37 4.19 -0.96
N VAL A 181 -9.43 4.53 -0.23
CA VAL A 181 -9.31 5.21 1.06
C VAL A 181 -9.84 4.31 2.17
N LEU A 182 -9.07 4.22 3.26
CA LEU A 182 -9.48 3.59 4.50
C LEU A 182 -9.58 4.70 5.57
N PRO A 183 -10.75 5.35 5.68
CA PRO A 183 -10.91 6.47 6.59
C PRO A 183 -11.11 6.00 8.02
N SER A 184 -10.80 6.88 8.97
CA SER A 184 -11.29 6.83 10.34
C SER A 184 -12.23 8.01 10.57
N SER A 185 -13.30 7.81 11.33
CA SER A 185 -14.30 8.84 11.63
C SER A 185 -14.44 9.08 13.12
N GLN A 186 -14.16 8.08 13.94
CA GLN A 186 -14.33 8.13 15.39
C GLN A 186 -12.98 8.19 16.11
N ARG A 187 -12.92 9.05 17.13
CA ARG A 187 -11.73 9.12 18.00
C ARG A 187 -11.59 7.84 18.80
N GLN A 188 -10.41 7.25 18.75
CA GLN A 188 -10.09 6.06 19.51
C GLN A 188 -9.25 6.42 20.75
N PRO A 189 -9.77 6.20 21.99
CA PRO A 189 -9.02 6.50 23.22
C PRO A 189 -7.69 5.74 23.32
N ASN A 190 -7.66 4.52 22.81
CA ASN A 190 -6.52 3.61 22.80
C ASN A 190 -5.73 3.63 21.47
N SER A 191 -5.68 4.77 20.79
CA SER A 191 -5.05 4.95 19.47
C SER A 191 -3.64 4.39 19.38
N SER A 192 -2.79 4.65 20.39
CA SER A 192 -1.40 4.16 20.40
C SER A 192 -1.29 2.64 20.46
N GLU A 193 -2.21 1.99 21.19
CA GLU A 193 -2.28 0.54 21.27
C GLU A 193 -2.74 -0.07 19.95
N LEU A 194 -3.74 0.53 19.31
CA LEU A 194 -4.25 0.10 18.01
C LEU A 194 -3.19 0.20 16.91
N ILE A 195 -2.44 1.28 16.88
CA ILE A 195 -1.34 1.47 15.89
C ILE A 195 -0.21 0.46 16.12
N SER A 196 0.03 0.05 17.35
CA SER A 196 1.05 -0.95 17.69
C SER A 196 0.53 -2.40 17.65
N SER A 197 -0.72 -2.60 17.27
CA SER A 197 -1.41 -3.88 17.40
C SER A 197 -1.10 -4.85 16.26
N PRO A 198 -1.19 -6.17 16.50
CA PRO A 198 -1.09 -7.18 15.45
C PRO A 198 -2.09 -6.99 14.29
N PRO A 199 -3.35 -6.57 14.50
CA PRO A 199 -4.29 -6.28 13.43
C PRO A 199 -3.76 -5.31 12.37
N LEU A 200 -3.07 -4.23 12.76
CA LEU A 200 -2.46 -3.32 11.78
C LEU A 200 -1.39 -4.00 10.94
N GLN A 201 -0.56 -4.84 11.55
CA GLN A 201 0.46 -5.59 10.80
C GLN A 201 -0.18 -6.54 9.79
N VAL A 202 -1.22 -7.25 10.19
CA VAL A 202 -1.99 -8.15 9.31
C VAL A 202 -2.64 -7.37 8.17
N LEU A 203 -3.24 -6.21 8.46
CA LEU A 203 -3.82 -5.32 7.47
C LEU A 203 -2.78 -4.87 6.42
N LEU A 204 -1.65 -4.32 6.88
CA LEU A 204 -0.58 -3.87 5.99
C LEU A 204 -0.02 -5.02 5.14
N GLN A 205 0.15 -6.20 5.74
CA GLN A 205 0.62 -7.38 5.04
C GLN A 205 -0.38 -7.84 3.97
N ARG A 206 -1.69 -7.80 4.28
CA ARG A 206 -2.76 -8.14 3.34
C ARG A 206 -2.77 -7.17 2.16
N VAL A 207 -2.74 -5.85 2.40
CA VAL A 207 -2.72 -4.85 1.32
C VAL A 207 -1.48 -5.01 0.45
N ARG A 208 -0.30 -5.18 1.03
CA ARG A 208 0.95 -5.37 0.28
C ARG A 208 0.97 -6.63 -0.59
N SER A 209 0.21 -7.65 -0.22
CA SER A 209 0.13 -8.91 -0.98
C SER A 209 -0.88 -8.87 -2.13
N MET A 210 -1.56 -7.74 -2.35
CA MET A 210 -2.48 -7.58 -3.47
C MET A 210 -1.75 -7.48 -4.81
N ALA A 211 -2.51 -7.68 -5.89
CA ALA A 211 -2.00 -7.52 -7.23
C ALA A 211 -1.50 -6.07 -7.48
N ASN A 212 -0.63 -5.90 -8.47
CA ASN A 212 -0.10 -4.62 -8.94
C ASN A 212 0.86 -3.89 -7.97
N ASP A 213 1.42 -4.58 -6.98
CA ASP A 213 2.45 -4.02 -6.09
C ASP A 213 2.03 -2.65 -5.49
N PRO A 214 0.95 -2.63 -4.68
CA PRO A 214 0.29 -1.41 -4.26
C PRO A 214 1.17 -0.54 -3.36
N ILE A 215 0.88 0.76 -3.37
CA ILE A 215 1.49 1.74 -2.47
C ILE A 215 0.52 2.03 -1.32
N VAL A 216 1.04 2.01 -0.10
CA VAL A 216 0.28 2.38 1.10
C VAL A 216 0.79 3.72 1.62
N ILE A 217 -0.09 4.71 1.70
CA ILE A 217 0.17 6.00 2.35
C ILE A 217 -0.58 6.03 3.67
N ILE A 218 0.14 6.35 4.73
CA ILE A 218 -0.40 6.37 6.10
C ILE A 218 -0.30 7.78 6.66
N ASP A 219 -1.44 8.35 7.06
CA ASP A 219 -1.49 9.57 7.87
C ASP A 219 -1.36 9.20 9.35
N LEU A 220 -0.35 9.71 10.02
CA LEU A 220 -0.06 9.44 11.44
C LEU A 220 -0.17 10.73 12.28
N PRO A 221 -0.44 10.63 13.58
CA PRO A 221 -0.42 11.78 14.48
C PRO A 221 0.93 12.48 14.56
#